data_6f364c4fa82d462235ec91a648dd1069
#
_entry.id   6f364c4fa82d462235ec91a648dd1069
#
_cell.length_a   1.000
_cell.length_b   1.000
_cell.length_c   1.000
_cell.angle_alpha   90.00
_cell.angle_beta   90.00
_cell.angle_gamma   90.00
#
_symmetry.space_group_name_H-M   'P 1'
#
loop_
_entity.id
_entity.type
_entity.pdbx_description
1 polymer ?
#
loop_
_entity_poly.entity_id
_entity_poly.type
_entity_poly.pdbx_seq_one_letter_code
_entity_poly.pdbx_strand_id
1 'polypeptide(L)'
;METYYDPAGLANFSSDGVGAMSPELWEKFMGYYGSVFQDGALTSREKSLIALAVAAAVQCPYCIDAYTNSCLQQGCGEEEIAEAFHVTNAIRGGAALAHGVQALKIIREQEF
;
A
#
# COMPACT_ATOMS: atom_id res chain seq x y z
N MET A 1 19.57 -10.01 2.30
CA MET A 1 18.46 -9.99 3.26
C MET A 1 17.46 -11.07 2.91
N GLU A 2 17.17 -11.91 3.86
CA GLU A 2 16.16 -12.94 3.67
C GLU A 2 14.76 -12.37 3.83
N THR A 3 13.87 -12.73 2.91
CA THR A 3 12.46 -12.35 2.97
C THR A 3 11.61 -13.60 2.74
N TYR A 4 10.37 -13.57 3.21
CA TYR A 4 9.43 -14.66 2.99
C TYR A 4 8.74 -14.58 1.63
N TYR A 5 9.08 -13.61 0.84
CA TYR A 5 8.60 -13.41 -0.53
C TYR A 5 9.82 -13.18 -1.42
N ASP A 6 9.65 -13.31 -2.72
CA ASP A 6 10.70 -13.08 -3.69
C ASP A 6 10.50 -11.72 -4.38
N PRO A 7 11.29 -10.67 -4.01
CA PRO A 7 11.16 -9.36 -4.66
C PRO A 7 11.38 -9.42 -6.18
N ALA A 8 12.18 -10.35 -6.66
CA ALA A 8 12.40 -10.53 -8.09
C ALA A 8 11.13 -10.96 -8.82
N GLY A 9 10.17 -11.54 -8.11
CA GLY A 9 8.88 -11.94 -8.68
C GLY A 9 8.08 -10.79 -9.25
N LEU A 10 8.32 -9.56 -8.78
CA LEU A 10 7.66 -8.37 -9.35
C LEU A 10 8.00 -8.18 -10.83
N ALA A 11 9.21 -8.51 -11.24
CA ALA A 11 9.64 -8.36 -12.62
C ALA A 11 8.88 -9.30 -13.57
N ASN A 12 8.28 -10.36 -13.04
CA ASN A 12 7.63 -11.40 -13.83
C ASN A 12 6.12 -11.22 -13.95
N PHE A 13 5.54 -10.18 -13.38
CA PHE A 13 4.09 -9.95 -13.43
C PHE A 13 3.56 -9.88 -14.85
N SER A 14 4.29 -9.23 -15.77
CA SER A 14 3.87 -9.07 -17.16
C SER A 14 4.32 -10.20 -18.05
N SER A 15 5.38 -10.94 -17.69
CA SER A 15 5.97 -11.97 -18.54
C SER A 15 5.46 -13.38 -18.26
N ASP A 16 5.26 -13.73 -16.99
CA ASP A 16 4.90 -15.10 -16.58
C ASP A 16 3.63 -15.19 -15.75
N GLY A 17 3.13 -14.07 -15.29
CA GLY A 17 2.02 -14.03 -14.34
C GLY A 17 0.68 -13.76 -15.02
N VAL A 18 -0.22 -13.24 -14.20
CA VAL A 18 -1.58 -12.89 -14.61
C VAL A 18 -1.59 -11.91 -15.79
N GLY A 19 -0.61 -11.01 -15.83
CA GLY A 19 -0.49 -10.04 -16.93
C GLY A 19 -0.28 -10.70 -18.29
N ALA A 20 0.50 -11.77 -18.32
CA ALA A 20 0.75 -12.51 -19.57
C ALA A 20 -0.49 -13.26 -20.05
N MET A 21 -1.34 -13.71 -19.12
CA MET A 21 -2.56 -14.46 -19.43
C MET A 21 -3.68 -13.58 -19.96
N SER A 22 -3.68 -12.29 -19.60
CA SER A 22 -4.68 -11.32 -20.03
C SER A 22 -4.00 -10.02 -20.44
N PRO A 23 -3.26 -10.01 -21.57
CA PRO A 23 -2.42 -8.87 -21.93
C PRO A 23 -3.17 -7.56 -22.09
N GLU A 24 -4.40 -7.60 -22.62
CA GLU A 24 -5.21 -6.41 -22.80
C GLU A 24 -5.62 -5.78 -21.48
N LEU A 25 -6.04 -6.60 -20.53
CA LEU A 25 -6.41 -6.12 -19.19
C LEU A 25 -5.20 -5.58 -18.45
N TRP A 26 -4.07 -6.28 -18.54
CA TRP A 26 -2.82 -5.86 -17.95
C TRP A 26 -2.38 -4.49 -18.48
N GLU A 27 -2.44 -4.32 -19.79
CA GLU A 27 -2.04 -3.08 -20.44
C GLU A 27 -2.91 -1.91 -20.00
N LYS A 28 -4.22 -2.11 -19.91
CA LYS A 28 -5.15 -1.09 -19.41
C LYS A 28 -4.87 -0.74 -17.96
N PHE A 29 -4.65 -1.76 -17.14
CA PHE A 29 -4.33 -1.55 -15.73
C PHE A 29 -3.01 -0.79 -15.56
N MET A 30 -1.97 -1.18 -16.28
CA MET A 30 -0.68 -0.51 -16.19
C MET A 30 -0.72 0.92 -16.74
N GLY A 31 -1.56 1.18 -17.74
CA GLY A 31 -1.80 2.54 -18.21
C GLY A 31 -2.41 3.40 -17.13
N TYR A 32 -3.46 2.92 -16.48
CA TYR A 32 -4.07 3.59 -15.33
C TYR A 32 -3.07 3.75 -14.18
N TYR A 33 -2.40 2.69 -13.81
CA TYR A 33 -1.43 2.67 -12.73
C TYR A 33 -0.33 3.73 -12.93
N GLY A 34 0.26 3.76 -14.12
CA GLY A 34 1.28 4.74 -14.45
C GLY A 34 0.77 6.17 -14.39
N SER A 35 -0.46 6.38 -14.87
CA SER A 35 -1.08 7.71 -14.84
C SER A 35 -1.36 8.18 -13.41
N VAL A 36 -1.74 7.27 -12.51
CA VAL A 36 -1.99 7.60 -11.10
C VAL A 36 -0.74 8.21 -10.46
N PHE A 37 0.44 7.72 -10.79
CA PHE A 37 1.68 8.15 -10.15
C PHE A 37 2.35 9.36 -10.80
N GLN A 38 1.76 9.92 -11.86
CA GLN A 38 2.24 11.17 -12.44
C GLN A 38 1.95 12.35 -11.51
N ASP A 39 2.72 13.43 -11.64
CA ASP A 39 2.44 14.67 -10.92
C ASP A 39 1.06 15.19 -11.30
N GLY A 40 0.31 15.58 -10.30
CA GLY A 40 -1.01 16.18 -10.44
C GLY A 40 -1.22 17.16 -9.31
N ALA A 41 -2.40 17.14 -8.70
CA ALA A 41 -2.64 17.92 -7.48
C ALA A 41 -1.68 17.51 -6.37
N LEU A 42 -1.30 16.23 -6.33
CA LEU A 42 -0.23 15.73 -5.49
C LEU A 42 0.99 15.43 -6.36
N THR A 43 2.16 15.60 -5.80
CA THR A 43 3.40 15.25 -6.50
C THR A 43 3.60 13.74 -6.54
N SER A 44 4.39 13.26 -7.48
CA SER A 44 4.80 11.86 -7.54
C SER A 44 5.49 11.43 -6.23
N ARG A 45 6.26 12.33 -5.62
CA ARG A 45 6.91 12.08 -4.32
C ARG A 45 5.89 11.84 -3.20
N GLU A 46 4.88 12.70 -3.11
CA GLU A 46 3.79 12.51 -2.15
C GLU A 46 3.04 11.21 -2.40
N LYS A 47 2.77 10.91 -3.66
CA LYS A 47 2.07 9.67 -4.03
C LYS A 47 2.87 8.43 -3.66
N SER A 48 4.20 8.48 -3.74
CA SER A 48 5.05 7.36 -3.30
C SER A 48 4.96 7.11 -1.80
N LEU A 49 4.93 8.17 -1.00
CA LEU A 49 4.73 8.04 0.46
C LEU A 49 3.35 7.49 0.79
N ILE A 50 2.32 7.96 0.10
CA ILE A 50 0.94 7.45 0.25
C ILE A 50 0.91 5.96 -0.12
N ALA A 51 1.52 5.60 -1.24
CA ALA A 51 1.56 4.21 -1.70
C ALA A 51 2.24 3.30 -0.69
N LEU A 52 3.31 3.76 -0.07
CA LEU A 52 4.01 2.99 0.96
C LEU A 52 3.13 2.78 2.19
N ALA A 53 2.45 3.82 2.65
CA ALA A 53 1.52 3.73 3.77
C ALA A 53 0.36 2.77 3.46
N VAL A 54 -0.21 2.85 2.25
CA VAL A 54 -1.29 1.96 1.82
C VAL A 54 -0.78 0.52 1.70
N ALA A 55 0.42 0.33 1.17
CA ALA A 55 1.03 -0.99 1.05
C ALA A 55 1.15 -1.69 2.41
N ALA A 56 1.55 -0.94 3.43
CA ALA A 56 1.60 -1.46 4.80
C ALA A 56 0.22 -1.84 5.32
N ALA A 57 -0.79 -1.01 5.03
CA ALA A 57 -2.16 -1.26 5.47
C ALA A 57 -2.76 -2.51 4.84
N VAL A 58 -2.49 -2.75 3.56
CA VAL A 58 -3.01 -3.92 2.83
C VAL A 58 -2.07 -5.13 2.87
N GLN A 59 -0.95 -5.00 3.58
CA GLN A 59 0.01 -6.09 3.79
C GLN A 59 0.57 -6.65 2.49
N CYS A 60 1.06 -5.77 1.63
CA CYS A 60 1.66 -6.15 0.35
C CYS A 60 3.20 -6.05 0.45
N PRO A 61 3.91 -7.17 0.67
CA PRO A 61 5.37 -7.11 0.80
C PRO A 61 6.07 -6.64 -0.48
N TYR A 62 5.55 -6.98 -1.64
CA TYR A 62 6.11 -6.50 -2.91
C TYR A 62 5.98 -5.00 -3.05
N CYS A 63 4.87 -4.44 -2.61
CA CYS A 63 4.63 -3.00 -2.65
C CYS A 63 5.52 -2.25 -1.65
N ILE A 64 5.78 -2.85 -0.48
CA ILE A 64 6.72 -2.28 0.49
C ILE A 64 8.10 -2.12 -0.15
N ASP A 65 8.59 -3.15 -0.81
CA ASP A 65 9.88 -3.12 -1.49
C ASP A 65 9.89 -2.04 -2.58
N ALA A 66 8.90 -2.10 -3.49
CA ALA A 66 8.81 -1.19 -4.63
C ALA A 66 8.72 0.28 -4.20
N TYR A 67 7.86 0.58 -3.23
CA TYR A 67 7.59 1.97 -2.86
C TYR A 67 8.58 2.53 -1.85
N THR A 68 9.24 1.69 -1.06
CA THR A 68 10.40 2.14 -0.29
C THR A 68 11.48 2.64 -1.24
N ASN A 69 11.77 1.86 -2.28
CA ASN A 69 12.75 2.27 -3.29
C ASN A 69 12.31 3.53 -4.03
N SER A 70 11.05 3.63 -4.39
CA SER A 70 10.52 4.82 -5.05
C SER A 70 10.66 6.06 -4.17
N CYS A 71 10.34 5.97 -2.88
CA CYS A 71 10.53 7.06 -1.94
C CYS A 71 11.99 7.49 -1.85
N LEU A 72 12.90 6.55 -1.74
CA LEU A 72 14.33 6.84 -1.68
C LEU A 72 14.81 7.54 -2.96
N GLN A 73 14.39 7.08 -4.12
CA GLN A 73 14.75 7.68 -5.40
C GLN A 73 14.24 9.11 -5.53
N GLN A 74 13.16 9.44 -4.86
CA GLN A 74 12.56 10.78 -4.88
C GLN A 74 13.01 11.65 -3.71
N GLY A 75 14.03 11.21 -2.98
CA GLY A 75 14.65 12.01 -1.96
C GLY A 75 13.99 11.98 -0.59
N CYS A 76 13.08 11.03 -0.35
CA CYS A 76 12.49 10.86 0.96
C CYS A 76 13.55 10.30 1.92
N GLY A 77 13.61 10.86 3.12
CA GLY A 77 14.50 10.37 4.16
C GLY A 77 13.84 9.31 5.04
N GLU A 78 14.64 8.67 5.88
CA GLU A 78 14.16 7.65 6.81
C GLU A 78 13.05 8.18 7.72
N GLU A 79 13.16 9.42 8.16
CA GLU A 79 12.16 10.01 9.05
C GLU A 79 10.81 10.15 8.38
N GLU A 80 10.79 10.59 7.13
CA GLU A 80 9.55 10.71 6.35
C GLU A 80 8.90 9.35 6.13
N ILE A 81 9.71 8.36 5.80
CA ILE A 81 9.24 6.99 5.59
C ILE A 81 8.68 6.42 6.90
N ALA A 82 9.38 6.63 8.01
CA ALA A 82 8.89 6.20 9.33
C ALA A 82 7.56 6.85 9.69
N GLU A 83 7.39 8.13 9.39
CA GLU A 83 6.12 8.82 9.65
C GLU A 83 4.98 8.26 8.81
N ALA A 84 5.24 7.87 7.57
CA ALA A 84 4.23 7.23 6.73
C ALA A 84 3.72 5.94 7.39
N PHE A 85 4.61 5.13 7.95
CA PHE A 85 4.22 3.92 8.69
C PHE A 85 3.46 4.25 9.97
N HIS A 86 3.80 5.33 10.65
CA HIS A 86 3.05 5.77 11.83
C HIS A 86 1.62 6.19 11.48
N VAL A 87 1.43 6.83 10.32
CA VAL A 87 0.08 7.15 9.83
C VAL A 87 -0.72 5.87 9.61
N THR A 88 -0.13 4.87 8.98
CA THR A 88 -0.76 3.56 8.80
C THR A 88 -1.14 2.95 10.14
N ASN A 89 -0.23 2.98 11.10
CA ASN A 89 -0.46 2.43 12.43
C ASN A 89 -1.60 3.14 13.15
N ALA A 90 -1.64 4.46 13.08
CA ALA A 90 -2.71 5.24 13.71
C ALA A 90 -4.07 4.90 13.13
N ILE A 91 -4.17 4.79 11.81
CA ILE A 91 -5.44 4.49 11.14
C ILE A 91 -5.89 3.06 11.43
N ARG A 92 -4.99 2.09 11.38
CA ARG A 92 -5.33 0.69 11.68
C ARG A 92 -5.77 0.53 13.14
N GLY A 93 -5.08 1.17 14.06
CA GLY A 93 -5.46 1.18 15.48
C GLY A 93 -6.78 1.88 15.71
N GLY A 94 -6.98 3.04 15.08
CA GLY A 94 -8.24 3.76 15.13
C GLY A 94 -9.40 2.95 14.59
N ALA A 95 -9.20 2.23 13.50
CA ALA A 95 -10.22 1.35 12.93
C ALA A 95 -10.61 0.23 13.91
N ALA A 96 -9.62 -0.35 14.59
CA ALA A 96 -9.86 -1.38 15.60
C ALA A 96 -10.71 -0.85 16.75
N LEU A 97 -10.38 0.35 17.25
CA LEU A 97 -11.15 0.98 18.33
C LEU A 97 -12.58 1.34 17.89
N ALA A 98 -12.74 1.79 16.65
CA ALA A 98 -14.06 2.08 16.10
C ALA A 98 -14.94 0.84 16.05
N HIS A 99 -14.39 -0.30 15.68
CA HIS A 99 -15.11 -1.57 15.70
C HIS A 99 -15.48 -2.00 17.15
N GLY A 100 -14.66 -1.61 18.12
CA GLY A 100 -14.96 -1.83 19.54
C GLY A 100 -16.25 -1.14 19.97
N VAL A 101 -16.57 0.03 19.41
CA VAL A 101 -17.84 0.71 19.67
C VAL A 101 -19.03 -0.16 19.29
N GLN A 102 -18.93 -0.84 18.14
CA GLN A 102 -19.97 -1.76 17.70
C GLN A 102 -20.16 -2.93 18.67
N ALA A 103 -19.06 -3.49 19.14
CA ALA A 103 -19.12 -4.59 20.12
C ALA A 103 -19.79 -4.16 21.41
N LEU A 104 -19.44 -2.97 21.91
CA LEU A 104 -20.09 -2.43 23.13
C LEU A 104 -21.57 -2.20 22.93
N LYS A 105 -21.97 -1.72 21.76
CA LYS A 105 -23.39 -1.51 21.44
C LYS A 105 -24.15 -2.83 21.48
N ILE A 106 -23.61 -3.89 20.91
CA ILE A 106 -24.22 -5.22 20.92
C ILE A 106 -24.37 -5.72 22.35
N ILE A 107 -23.35 -5.58 23.16
CA ILE A 107 -23.37 -5.99 24.58
C ILE A 107 -24.49 -5.25 25.34
N ARG A 108 -24.58 -3.94 25.16
CA ARG A 108 -25.55 -3.09 25.86
C ARG A 108 -26.99 -3.37 25.43
N GLU A 109 -27.22 -3.76 24.19
CA GLU A 109 -28.53 -4.13 23.70
C GLU A 109 -29.04 -5.43 24.33
N GLN A 110 -28.16 -6.27 24.86
CA GLN A 110 -28.51 -7.53 25.53
C GLN A 110 -28.63 -7.41 27.04
N GLU A 111 -28.38 -6.24 27.60
CA GLU A 111 -28.55 -5.98 29.03
C GLU A 111 -30.03 -5.74 29.36
N PHE A 112 -30.44 -6.26 30.49
CA PHE A 112 -31.83 -6.21 30.92
C PHE A 112 -32.06 -5.18 32.01
#